data_188e8e5cdb2c04ce387cd5439f390fab
#
_entry.id   188e8e5cdb2c04ce387cd5439f390fab
#
_cell.length_a   1.000
_cell.length_b   1.000
_cell.length_c   1.000
_cell.angle_alpha   90.00
_cell.angle_beta   90.00
_cell.angle_gamma   90.00
#
_symmetry.space_group_name_H-M   'P 1'
#
loop_
_entity.id
_entity.type
_entity.pdbx_description
1 polymer ?
#
loop_
_entity_poly.entity_id
_entity_poly.type
_entity_poly.pdbx_seq_one_letter_code
_entity_poly.pdbx_strand_id
1 'polypeptide(L)'
;MKKALITGVTGQDGSYLAELLLEKGYEVHGIKRRTSLLNTARIDHLYEDPHVDNRKFVLHYGDLSDSTNIIRIIKQVEPDEIYNLGAMSHVKVSFEEPEYSADVDGIGTLRILEAVRLLDLVEKTKIYQASTSELYGLVQEVPQSETTPFYPRSPYAVAKLYAYWITVNYRDCLLYTSPSPRD
;
A
#
# COMPACT_ATOMS: atom_id res chain seq x y z
N MET A 1 5.68 1.16 -21.49
CA MET A 1 5.08 2.09 -20.51
C MET A 1 5.14 1.40 -19.16
N LYS A 2 5.61 2.07 -18.12
CA LYS A 2 5.64 1.47 -16.77
C LYS A 2 4.23 1.40 -16.18
N LYS A 3 3.96 0.36 -15.41
CA LYS A 3 2.70 0.14 -14.70
C LYS A 3 2.88 0.32 -13.20
N ALA A 4 2.05 1.15 -12.61
CA ALA A 4 2.00 1.37 -11.16
C ALA A 4 0.69 0.84 -10.57
N LEU A 5 0.76 0.12 -9.46
CA LEU A 5 -0.40 -0.33 -8.68
C LEU A 5 -0.44 0.42 -7.35
N ILE A 6 -1.54 1.12 -7.06
CA ILE A 6 -1.71 1.92 -5.85
C ILE A 6 -2.85 1.34 -5.02
N THR A 7 -2.58 0.88 -3.80
CA THR A 7 -3.63 0.62 -2.82
C THR A 7 -3.99 1.92 -2.10
N GLY A 8 -5.25 2.10 -1.71
CA GLY A 8 -5.68 3.34 -1.07
C GLY A 8 -5.70 4.55 -2.02
N VAL A 9 -5.87 4.32 -3.32
CA VAL A 9 -5.89 5.35 -4.38
C VAL A 9 -6.93 6.44 -4.17
N THR A 10 -8.01 6.17 -3.43
CA THR A 10 -9.07 7.14 -3.10
C THR A 10 -8.71 8.05 -1.92
N GLY A 11 -7.61 7.77 -1.22
CA GLY A 11 -7.08 8.62 -0.15
C GLY A 11 -6.37 9.87 -0.70
N GLN A 12 -5.95 10.75 0.20
CA GLN A 12 -5.25 11.99 -0.16
C GLN A 12 -3.95 11.69 -0.92
N ASP A 13 -3.04 10.95 -0.30
CA ASP A 13 -1.73 10.66 -0.88
C ASP A 13 -1.86 9.80 -2.14
N GLY A 14 -2.80 8.83 -2.13
CA GLY A 14 -3.05 7.96 -3.28
C GLY A 14 -3.56 8.71 -4.50
N SER A 15 -4.43 9.71 -4.32
CA SER A 15 -4.93 10.52 -5.43
C SER A 15 -3.85 11.41 -6.04
N TYR A 16 -3.07 12.11 -5.23
CA TYR A 16 -1.96 12.94 -5.72
C TYR A 16 -0.86 12.10 -6.40
N LEU A 17 -0.57 10.92 -5.84
CA LEU A 17 0.38 10.01 -6.47
C LEU A 17 -0.12 9.52 -7.83
N ALA A 18 -1.41 9.21 -7.95
CA ALA A 18 -2.00 8.79 -9.22
C ALA A 18 -1.87 9.89 -10.28
N GLU A 19 -2.18 11.15 -9.96
CA GLU A 19 -1.98 12.30 -10.84
C GLU A 19 -0.53 12.42 -11.30
N LEU A 20 0.41 12.43 -10.35
CA LEU A 20 1.84 12.55 -10.63
C LEU A 20 2.36 11.43 -11.55
N LEU A 21 1.92 10.19 -11.34
CA LEU A 21 2.36 9.06 -12.16
C LEU A 21 1.75 9.09 -13.56
N LEU A 22 0.50 9.54 -13.70
CA LEU A 22 -0.13 9.76 -15.01
C LEU A 22 0.60 10.85 -15.80
N GLU A 23 0.96 11.97 -15.15
CA GLU A 23 1.77 13.04 -15.77
C GLU A 23 3.14 12.52 -16.22
N LYS A 24 3.73 11.58 -15.48
CA LYS A 24 5.00 10.91 -15.84
C LYS A 24 4.84 9.83 -16.92
N GLY A 25 3.63 9.62 -17.43
CA GLY A 25 3.35 8.68 -18.51
C GLY A 25 3.23 7.21 -18.08
N TYR A 26 2.95 6.95 -16.81
CA TYR A 26 2.63 5.60 -16.33
C TYR A 26 1.21 5.19 -16.73
N GLU A 27 0.99 3.88 -16.80
CA GLU A 27 -0.33 3.28 -16.68
C GLU A 27 -0.58 3.03 -15.19
N VAL A 28 -1.61 3.67 -14.62
CA VAL A 28 -1.89 3.66 -13.20
C VAL A 28 -3.10 2.79 -12.90
N HIS A 29 -2.90 1.80 -12.04
CA HIS A 29 -3.95 0.93 -11.52
C HIS A 29 -4.20 1.24 -10.06
N GLY A 30 -5.45 1.58 -9.72
CA GLY A 30 -5.85 1.87 -8.35
C GLY A 30 -6.71 0.76 -7.74
N ILE A 31 -6.40 0.33 -6.52
CA ILE A 31 -7.28 -0.55 -5.75
C ILE A 31 -8.16 0.29 -4.85
N LYS A 32 -9.49 0.13 -5.00
CA LYS A 32 -10.50 0.71 -4.12
C LYS A 32 -11.38 -0.37 -3.49
N ARG A 33 -11.74 -0.17 -2.23
CA ARG A 33 -12.69 -1.06 -1.56
C ARG A 33 -14.10 -0.85 -2.10
N ARG A 34 -14.89 -1.91 -2.09
CA ARG A 34 -16.32 -1.80 -2.35
C ARG A 34 -17.00 -1.27 -1.09
N THR A 35 -17.62 -0.11 -1.20
CA THR A 35 -18.39 0.52 -0.13
C THR A 35 -19.77 0.93 -0.64
N SER A 36 -20.73 1.11 0.27
CA SER A 36 -22.05 1.63 -0.05
C SER A 36 -22.09 3.15 -0.29
N LEU A 37 -21.03 3.85 0.13
CA LEU A 37 -20.87 5.28 -0.09
C LEU A 37 -19.88 5.56 -1.22
N LEU A 38 -20.12 6.60 -1.99
CA LEU A 38 -19.17 7.08 -3.00
C LEU A 38 -17.98 7.71 -2.27
N ASN A 39 -16.80 7.16 -2.49
CA ASN A 39 -15.55 7.64 -1.89
C ASN A 39 -14.48 7.96 -2.95
N THR A 40 -14.89 8.24 -4.19
CA THR A 40 -14.00 8.44 -5.34
C THR A 40 -13.80 9.91 -5.69
N ALA A 41 -14.41 10.86 -4.97
CA ALA A 41 -14.41 12.28 -5.31
C ALA A 41 -13.02 12.87 -5.62
N ARG A 42 -11.95 12.35 -4.98
CA ARG A 42 -10.57 12.80 -5.23
C ARG A 42 -9.98 12.32 -6.54
N ILE A 43 -10.58 11.30 -7.16
CA ILE A 43 -10.07 10.66 -8.38
C ILE A 43 -11.09 10.64 -9.52
N ASP A 44 -12.28 11.24 -9.33
CA ASP A 44 -13.34 11.25 -10.35
C ASP A 44 -12.88 11.96 -11.64
N HIS A 45 -12.04 12.98 -11.52
CA HIS A 45 -11.47 13.69 -12.67
C HIS A 45 -10.44 12.88 -13.46
N LEU A 46 -9.92 11.78 -12.88
CA LEU A 46 -9.00 10.83 -13.54
C LEU A 46 -9.76 9.67 -14.21
N TYR A 47 -11.07 9.58 -14.00
CA TYR A 47 -11.85 8.46 -14.48
C TYR A 47 -11.89 8.43 -16.02
N GLU A 48 -11.58 7.26 -16.55
CA GLU A 48 -11.72 6.96 -17.97
C GLU A 48 -12.77 5.86 -18.18
N ASP A 49 -13.63 6.02 -19.21
CA ASP A 49 -14.67 5.04 -19.51
C ASP A 49 -14.05 3.65 -19.76
N PRO A 50 -14.55 2.57 -19.12
CA PRO A 50 -14.07 1.21 -19.32
C PRO A 50 -14.07 0.70 -20.76
N HIS A 51 -14.85 1.33 -21.65
CA HIS A 51 -14.95 0.95 -23.07
C HIS A 51 -13.94 1.67 -23.97
N VAL A 52 -13.16 2.61 -23.42
CA VAL A 52 -12.09 3.29 -24.17
C VAL A 52 -10.83 2.42 -24.15
N ASP A 53 -10.27 2.16 -25.35
CA ASP A 53 -9.01 1.47 -25.48
C ASP A 53 -7.83 2.33 -24.99
N ASN A 54 -6.78 1.68 -24.48
CA ASN A 54 -5.54 2.32 -24.02
C ASN A 54 -5.72 3.30 -22.84
N ARG A 55 -6.67 3.04 -21.96
CA ARG A 55 -6.83 3.77 -20.70
C ARG A 55 -5.53 3.78 -19.90
N LYS A 56 -5.22 4.94 -19.34
CA LYS A 56 -4.04 5.10 -18.48
C LYS A 56 -4.37 5.02 -17.00
N PHE A 57 -5.63 5.18 -16.63
CA PHE A 57 -6.10 5.04 -15.25
C PHE A 57 -7.17 3.95 -15.15
N VAL A 58 -6.89 2.90 -14.39
CA VAL A 58 -7.78 1.74 -14.25
C VAL A 58 -8.05 1.47 -12.77
N LEU A 59 -9.33 1.36 -12.39
CA LEU A 59 -9.75 1.05 -11.03
C LEU A 59 -10.14 -0.43 -10.89
N HIS A 60 -9.62 -1.06 -9.83
CA HIS A 60 -9.95 -2.41 -9.42
C HIS A 60 -10.68 -2.41 -8.09
N TYR A 61 -11.71 -3.24 -7.96
CA TYR A 61 -12.28 -3.54 -6.65
C TYR A 61 -11.42 -4.58 -5.94
N GLY A 62 -10.93 -4.23 -4.76
CA GLY A 62 -10.10 -5.11 -3.94
C GLY A 62 -10.04 -4.68 -2.48
N ASP A 63 -9.69 -5.61 -1.62
CA ASP A 63 -9.48 -5.39 -0.19
C ASP A 63 -8.19 -6.07 0.25
N LEU A 64 -7.41 -5.41 1.12
CA LEU A 64 -6.17 -5.97 1.67
C LEU A 64 -6.42 -7.19 2.58
N SER A 65 -7.65 -7.40 3.01
CA SER A 65 -8.08 -8.60 3.74
C SER A 65 -8.30 -9.83 2.85
N ASP A 66 -8.34 -9.67 1.51
CA ASP A 66 -8.61 -10.74 0.55
C ASP A 66 -7.38 -11.12 -0.28
N SER A 67 -6.67 -12.17 0.14
CA SER A 67 -5.46 -12.66 -0.52
C SER A 67 -5.70 -13.06 -1.97
N THR A 68 -6.81 -13.74 -2.27
CA THR A 68 -7.10 -14.24 -3.61
C THR A 68 -7.39 -13.11 -4.58
N ASN A 69 -8.07 -12.09 -4.11
CA ASN A 69 -8.34 -10.88 -4.89
C ASN A 69 -7.05 -10.09 -5.19
N ILE A 70 -6.17 -9.91 -4.19
CA ILE A 70 -4.88 -9.23 -4.35
C ILE A 70 -4.00 -9.98 -5.37
N ILE A 71 -3.87 -11.30 -5.23
CA ILE A 71 -3.11 -12.14 -6.19
C ILE A 71 -3.68 -11.97 -7.61
N ARG A 72 -5.00 -12.02 -7.77
CA ARG A 72 -5.66 -11.85 -9.07
C ARG A 72 -5.36 -10.50 -9.69
N ILE A 73 -5.44 -9.41 -8.91
CA ILE A 73 -5.17 -8.06 -9.41
C ILE A 73 -3.69 -7.92 -9.80
N ILE A 74 -2.76 -8.33 -8.96
CA ILE A 74 -1.32 -8.25 -9.23
C ILE A 74 -0.96 -9.07 -10.48
N LYS A 75 -1.54 -10.28 -10.61
CA LYS A 75 -1.37 -11.12 -11.81
C LYS A 75 -1.90 -10.46 -13.08
N GLN A 76 -3.04 -9.80 -13.01
CA GLN A 76 -3.66 -9.12 -14.16
C GLN A 76 -2.87 -7.88 -14.59
N VAL A 77 -2.34 -7.14 -13.64
CA VAL A 77 -1.63 -5.87 -13.87
C VAL A 77 -0.16 -6.13 -14.23
N GLU A 78 0.49 -7.06 -13.53
CA GLU A 78 1.95 -7.27 -13.58
C GLU A 78 2.72 -5.95 -13.41
N PRO A 79 2.54 -5.26 -12.27
CA PRO A 79 3.06 -3.92 -12.07
C PRO A 79 4.59 -3.88 -12.02
N ASP A 80 5.18 -2.79 -12.50
CA ASP A 80 6.59 -2.48 -12.28
C ASP A 80 6.81 -1.88 -10.88
N GLU A 81 5.79 -1.20 -10.35
CA GLU A 81 5.85 -0.54 -9.05
C GLU A 81 4.53 -0.74 -8.29
N ILE A 82 4.60 -1.10 -7.00
CA ILE A 82 3.45 -1.17 -6.09
C ILE A 82 3.63 -0.13 -5.00
N TYR A 83 2.62 0.72 -4.81
CA TYR A 83 2.56 1.70 -3.73
C TYR A 83 1.45 1.29 -2.75
N ASN A 84 1.84 0.70 -1.62
CA ASN A 84 0.90 0.28 -0.60
C ASN A 84 0.62 1.42 0.38
N LEU A 85 -0.42 2.21 0.07
CA LEU A 85 -0.90 3.33 0.88
C LEU A 85 -2.21 3.02 1.60
N GLY A 86 -2.86 1.91 1.24
CA GLY A 86 -4.11 1.48 1.86
C GLY A 86 -3.90 1.07 3.32
N ALA A 87 -4.71 1.63 4.22
CA ALA A 87 -4.69 1.32 5.64
C ALA A 87 -6.03 1.65 6.31
N MET A 88 -6.28 1.02 7.46
CA MET A 88 -7.26 1.47 8.44
C MET A 88 -6.55 2.44 9.40
N SER A 89 -6.33 3.68 8.95
CA SER A 89 -5.41 4.63 9.58
C SER A 89 -5.98 5.43 10.76
N HIS A 90 -7.20 5.13 11.21
CA HIS A 90 -7.82 5.86 12.30
C HIS A 90 -7.46 5.22 13.65
N VAL A 91 -6.51 5.85 14.38
CA VAL A 91 -5.94 5.32 15.64
C VAL A 91 -7.02 4.97 16.67
N LYS A 92 -8.02 5.83 16.90
CA LYS A 92 -9.10 5.53 17.86
C LYS A 92 -9.88 4.28 17.46
N VAL A 93 -10.27 4.16 16.20
CA VAL A 93 -11.02 3.00 15.67
C VAL A 93 -10.20 1.71 15.80
N SER A 94 -8.87 1.76 15.76
CA SER A 94 -8.04 0.58 15.95
C SER A 94 -8.19 -0.06 17.33
N PHE A 95 -8.62 0.68 18.36
CA PHE A 95 -8.96 0.13 19.67
C PHE A 95 -10.34 -0.52 19.70
N GLU A 96 -11.24 -0.11 18.81
CA GLU A 96 -12.58 -0.68 18.68
C GLU A 96 -12.58 -1.92 17.78
N GLU A 97 -11.70 -1.93 16.76
CA GLU A 97 -11.56 -3.00 15.75
C GLU A 97 -10.08 -3.46 15.60
N PRO A 98 -9.46 -3.99 16.68
CA PRO A 98 -8.02 -4.30 16.66
C PRO A 98 -7.65 -5.45 15.72
N GLU A 99 -8.50 -6.45 15.57
CA GLU A 99 -8.27 -7.58 14.64
C GLU A 99 -8.32 -7.12 13.19
N TYR A 100 -9.28 -6.26 12.83
CA TYR A 100 -9.38 -5.69 11.50
C TYR A 100 -8.16 -4.81 11.17
N SER A 101 -7.72 -3.99 12.13
CA SER A 101 -6.48 -3.19 11.98
C SER A 101 -5.26 -4.09 11.74
N ALA A 102 -5.10 -5.15 12.52
CA ALA A 102 -4.00 -6.10 12.37
C ALA A 102 -4.05 -6.81 11.01
N ASP A 103 -5.24 -7.23 10.58
CA ASP A 103 -5.44 -7.95 9.33
C ASP A 103 -5.17 -7.06 8.10
N VAL A 104 -5.71 -5.85 8.07
CA VAL A 104 -5.56 -4.93 6.93
C VAL A 104 -4.17 -4.31 6.90
N ASP A 105 -3.71 -3.73 8.02
CA ASP A 105 -2.51 -2.90 8.06
C ASP A 105 -1.22 -3.71 8.20
N GLY A 106 -1.30 -4.86 8.88
CA GLY A 106 -0.18 -5.79 9.05
C GLY A 106 -0.19 -6.90 8.01
N ILE A 107 -1.14 -7.81 8.10
CA ILE A 107 -1.22 -9.00 7.23
C ILE A 107 -1.51 -8.61 5.77
N GLY A 108 -2.24 -7.52 5.53
CA GLY A 108 -2.46 -6.99 4.17
C GLY A 108 -1.16 -6.68 3.44
N THR A 109 -0.16 -6.14 4.15
CA THR A 109 1.20 -5.94 3.59
C THR A 109 1.85 -7.28 3.23
N LEU A 110 1.80 -8.27 4.12
CA LEU A 110 2.32 -9.62 3.83
C LEU A 110 1.63 -10.24 2.60
N ARG A 111 0.31 -10.07 2.44
CA ARG A 111 -0.43 -10.57 1.26
C ARG A 111 0.10 -10.00 -0.06
N ILE A 112 0.46 -8.72 -0.09
CA ILE A 112 1.07 -8.10 -1.27
C ILE A 112 2.45 -8.69 -1.54
N LEU A 113 3.30 -8.79 -0.51
CA LEU A 113 4.63 -9.36 -0.64
C LEU A 113 4.56 -10.82 -1.14
N GLU A 114 3.71 -11.65 -0.53
CA GLU A 114 3.52 -13.02 -0.96
C GLU A 114 2.93 -13.13 -2.38
N ALA A 115 2.02 -12.25 -2.77
CA ALA A 115 1.48 -12.24 -4.14
C ALA A 115 2.59 -11.98 -5.16
N VAL A 116 3.48 -11.01 -4.90
CA VAL A 116 4.63 -10.73 -5.78
C VAL A 116 5.58 -11.94 -5.85
N ARG A 117 5.85 -12.59 -4.71
CA ARG A 117 6.69 -13.81 -4.65
C ARG A 117 6.07 -14.98 -5.40
N LEU A 118 4.80 -15.27 -5.15
CA LEU A 118 4.09 -16.41 -5.77
C LEU A 118 3.90 -16.25 -7.28
N LEU A 119 3.94 -15.02 -7.79
CA LEU A 119 3.81 -14.70 -9.21
C LEU A 119 5.16 -14.53 -9.92
N ASP A 120 6.28 -14.81 -9.23
CA ASP A 120 7.65 -14.68 -9.77
C ASP A 120 7.96 -13.25 -10.27
N LEU A 121 7.41 -12.23 -9.58
CA LEU A 121 7.58 -10.81 -9.95
C LEU A 121 8.67 -10.08 -9.15
N VAL A 122 9.42 -10.79 -8.30
CA VAL A 122 10.40 -10.21 -7.36
C VAL A 122 11.45 -9.35 -8.07
N GLU A 123 12.00 -9.83 -9.18
CA GLU A 123 13.01 -9.11 -9.95
C GLU A 123 12.46 -7.90 -10.73
N LYS A 124 11.15 -7.90 -10.98
CA LYS A 124 10.49 -6.87 -11.78
C LYS A 124 9.88 -5.77 -10.92
N THR A 125 9.15 -6.16 -9.87
CA THR A 125 8.24 -5.28 -9.14
C THR A 125 8.92 -4.64 -7.94
N LYS A 126 9.00 -3.31 -7.93
CA LYS A 126 9.44 -2.52 -6.77
C LYS A 126 8.26 -2.23 -5.86
N ILE A 127 8.45 -2.37 -4.55
CA ILE A 127 7.37 -2.16 -3.57
C ILE A 127 7.72 -0.99 -2.66
N TYR A 128 6.84 0.00 -2.60
CA TYR A 128 6.84 1.05 -1.58
C TYR A 128 5.77 0.73 -0.53
N GLN A 129 6.19 0.60 0.73
CA GLN A 129 5.31 0.44 1.88
C GLN A 129 5.24 1.74 2.67
N ALA A 130 4.08 2.38 2.68
CA ALA A 130 3.87 3.55 3.53
C ALA A 130 3.94 3.15 5.00
N SER A 131 4.75 3.89 5.77
CA SER A 131 4.87 3.71 7.21
C SER A 131 4.08 4.81 7.97
N THR A 132 4.41 5.03 9.23
CA THR A 132 3.75 6.02 10.08
C THR A 132 4.67 6.50 11.19
N SER A 133 4.56 7.76 11.59
CA SER A 133 5.23 8.30 12.78
C SER A 133 4.74 7.66 14.09
N GLU A 134 3.57 7.03 14.09
CA GLU A 134 3.01 6.30 15.23
C GLU A 134 3.87 5.11 15.67
N LEU A 135 4.84 4.66 14.85
CA LEU A 135 5.82 3.65 15.24
C LEU A 135 6.65 4.11 16.44
N TYR A 136 6.97 5.39 16.53
CA TYR A 136 7.73 5.94 17.66
C TYR A 136 6.90 5.99 18.94
N GLY A 137 5.58 6.20 18.86
CA GLY A 137 4.63 6.11 19.98
C GLY A 137 5.07 6.83 21.23
N LEU A 138 5.45 6.07 22.28
CA LEU A 138 6.11 6.64 23.47
C LEU A 138 7.58 6.94 23.12
N VAL A 139 7.83 8.13 22.64
CA VAL A 139 9.12 8.57 22.12
C VAL A 139 10.27 8.32 23.11
N GLN A 140 11.29 7.60 22.67
CA GLN A 140 12.45 7.21 23.49
C GLN A 140 13.61 8.20 23.37
N GLU A 141 13.58 9.09 22.36
CA GLU A 141 14.64 10.04 22.03
C GLU A 141 14.06 11.30 21.40
N VAL A 142 14.59 12.47 21.74
CA VAL A 142 14.14 13.78 21.19
C VAL A 142 15.37 14.61 20.79
N PRO A 143 15.53 15.03 19.52
CA PRO A 143 14.70 14.65 18.35
C PRO A 143 14.85 13.19 17.97
N GLN A 144 13.87 12.61 17.28
CA GLN A 144 13.98 11.28 16.72
C GLN A 144 14.99 11.23 15.58
N SER A 145 15.61 10.07 15.42
CA SER A 145 16.52 9.74 14.31
C SER A 145 16.15 8.37 13.72
N GLU A 146 16.85 7.93 12.70
CA GLU A 146 16.67 6.60 12.09
C GLU A 146 17.00 5.45 13.06
N THR A 147 17.77 5.74 14.10
CA THR A 147 18.17 4.75 15.13
C THR A 147 17.28 4.77 16.37
N THR A 148 16.37 5.75 16.48
CA THR A 148 15.45 5.84 17.62
C THR A 148 14.58 4.60 17.70
N PRO A 149 14.54 3.89 18.85
CA PRO A 149 13.72 2.71 19.01
C PRO A 149 12.22 2.98 18.84
N PHE A 150 11.53 2.06 18.17
CA PHE A 150 10.08 2.09 18.09
C PHE A 150 9.43 1.65 19.39
N TYR A 151 8.36 2.35 19.79
CA TYR A 151 7.57 2.02 20.97
C TYR A 151 6.08 2.31 20.71
N PRO A 152 5.40 1.51 19.83
CA PRO A 152 4.02 1.76 19.41
C PRO A 152 3.04 1.74 20.58
N ARG A 153 1.99 2.58 20.52
CA ARG A 153 1.03 2.77 21.61
C ARG A 153 -0.42 2.56 21.18
N SER A 154 -0.66 1.97 20.00
CA SER A 154 -1.99 1.63 19.51
C SER A 154 -1.97 0.34 18.70
N PRO A 155 -3.11 -0.37 18.57
CA PRO A 155 -3.21 -1.54 17.67
C PRO A 155 -2.83 -1.19 16.22
N TYR A 156 -3.22 -0.01 15.72
CA TYR A 156 -2.78 0.51 14.43
C TYR A 156 -1.25 0.58 14.33
N ALA A 157 -0.61 1.22 15.30
CA ALA A 157 0.84 1.37 15.29
C ALA A 157 1.58 0.03 15.35
N VAL A 158 1.07 -0.94 16.14
CA VAL A 158 1.63 -2.31 16.20
C VAL A 158 1.48 -3.03 14.86
N ALA A 159 0.32 -2.91 14.20
CA ALA A 159 0.11 -3.49 12.89
C ALA A 159 1.05 -2.87 11.83
N LYS A 160 1.24 -1.56 11.86
CA LYS A 160 2.19 -0.86 10.98
C LYS A 160 3.65 -1.19 11.30
N LEU A 161 3.98 -1.50 12.56
CA LEU A 161 5.31 -1.99 12.95
C LEU A 161 5.57 -3.39 12.37
N TYR A 162 4.57 -4.27 12.39
CA TYR A 162 4.66 -5.55 11.70
C TYR A 162 4.90 -5.34 10.19
N ALA A 163 4.11 -4.45 9.56
CA ALA A 163 4.24 -4.13 8.13
C ALA A 163 5.65 -3.61 7.79
N TYR A 164 6.22 -2.76 8.63
CA TYR A 164 7.59 -2.28 8.49
C TYR A 164 8.60 -3.45 8.51
N TRP A 165 8.57 -4.25 9.57
CA TRP A 165 9.56 -5.33 9.73
C TRP A 165 9.41 -6.46 8.73
N ILE A 166 8.19 -6.82 8.31
CA ILE A 166 8.01 -7.84 7.29
C ILE A 166 8.52 -7.36 5.92
N THR A 167 8.36 -6.06 5.61
CA THR A 167 8.92 -5.47 4.38
C THR A 167 10.44 -5.48 4.39
N VAL A 168 11.06 -5.08 5.51
CA VAL A 168 12.53 -5.16 5.70
C VAL A 168 13.00 -6.61 5.57
N ASN A 169 12.32 -7.55 6.21
CA ASN A 169 12.68 -8.96 6.17
C ASN A 169 12.64 -9.52 4.73
N TYR A 170 11.58 -9.21 3.96
CA TYR A 170 11.48 -9.65 2.58
C TYR A 170 12.54 -9.01 1.68
N ARG A 171 12.87 -7.74 1.90
CA ARG A 171 13.97 -7.09 1.19
C ARG A 171 15.30 -7.77 1.47
N ASP A 172 15.63 -7.97 2.73
CA ASP A 172 16.96 -8.43 3.15
C ASP A 172 17.17 -9.93 2.93
N CYS A 173 16.12 -10.74 3.11
CA CYS A 173 16.21 -12.21 3.05
C CYS A 173 15.80 -12.80 1.70
N LEU A 174 14.97 -12.10 0.92
CA LEU A 174 14.41 -12.60 -0.35
C LEU A 174 14.81 -11.73 -1.55
N LEU A 175 15.74 -10.81 -1.37
CA LEU A 175 16.29 -9.93 -2.43
C LEU A 175 15.23 -9.07 -3.15
N TYR A 176 14.16 -8.70 -2.43
CA TYR A 176 13.18 -7.77 -2.98
C TYR A 176 13.78 -6.38 -3.24
N THR A 177 13.46 -5.80 -4.37
CA THR A 177 13.78 -4.40 -4.64
C THR A 177 12.73 -3.52 -3.97
N SER A 178 12.98 -3.15 -2.71
CA SER A 178 12.20 -2.13 -1.99
C SER A 178 13.12 -0.96 -1.70
N PRO A 179 12.91 0.21 -2.33
CA PRO A 179 13.71 1.38 -2.00
C PRO A 179 13.51 1.74 -0.52
N SER A 180 14.62 1.90 0.20
CA SER A 180 14.63 2.41 1.55
C SER A 180 15.09 3.88 1.52
N PRO A 181 14.50 4.78 2.33
CA PRO A 181 15.05 6.12 2.51
C PRO A 181 16.47 6.12 3.11
N ARG A 182 16.95 4.95 3.54
CA ARG A 182 18.30 4.75 4.11
C ARG A 182 19.32 4.23 3.09
N ASP A 183 18.88 3.91 1.88
CA ASP A 183 19.72 3.55 0.74
C ASP A 183 19.97 4.80 -0.12
#